data_a51886cea2614e3a2b594bafaa9a379d
#
_entry.id   a51886cea2614e3a2b594bafaa9a379d
#
_cell.length_a   1.000
_cell.length_b   1.000
_cell.length_c   1.000
_cell.angle_alpha   90.00
_cell.angle_beta   90.00
_cell.angle_gamma   90.00
#
_symmetry.space_group_name_H-M   'P 1'
#
loop_
_entity.id
_entity.type
_entity.pdbx_description
1 polymer ?
#
loop_
_entity_poly.entity_id
_entity_poly.type
_entity_poly.pdbx_seq_one_letter_code
_entity_poly.pdbx_strand_id
1 'polypeptide(L)'
;QLSSLQGAENYLLVFWSTGCSHCLREIPELYKFLKDTQKIKVIAFSMEENAVRWEQMKKDFPHWHHALGLGKWENKTAKTYSIYSTPSYFVLDKNKKIIEKPALFEDLKIILEQL
;
A
#
# COMPACT_ATOMS: atom_id res chain seq x y z
N GLN A 1 -5.33 3.87 12.37
CA GLN A 1 -6.06 4.49 11.27
C GLN A 1 -5.16 5.40 10.46
N LEU A 2 -5.52 5.59 9.22
CA LEU A 2 -4.76 6.47 8.34
C LEU A 2 -4.63 7.88 8.91
N SER A 3 -5.70 8.40 9.47
CA SER A 3 -5.71 9.76 10.01
C SER A 3 -4.77 9.96 11.19
N SER A 4 -4.36 8.89 11.87
CA SER A 4 -3.46 8.98 13.03
C SER A 4 -1.99 9.01 12.64
N LEU A 5 -1.65 8.65 11.41
CA LEU A 5 -0.27 8.69 10.94
C LEU A 5 0.13 10.13 10.60
N GLN A 6 1.30 10.52 11.03
CA GLN A 6 1.80 11.88 10.81
C GLN A 6 3.31 11.85 10.61
N GLY A 7 3.85 12.97 10.17
CA GLY A 7 5.28 13.17 10.11
C GLY A 7 5.95 12.79 8.79
N ALA A 8 5.18 12.49 7.77
CA ALA A 8 5.74 12.25 6.44
C ALA A 8 5.40 13.39 5.50
N GLU A 9 6.25 13.61 4.50
CA GLU A 9 5.97 14.58 3.46
C GLU A 9 4.93 14.03 2.48
N ASN A 10 4.95 12.70 2.29
CA ASN A 10 3.98 12.00 1.45
C ASN A 10 3.65 10.66 2.06
N TYR A 11 2.52 10.11 1.65
CA TYR A 11 2.10 8.77 2.06
C TYR A 11 1.79 7.95 0.83
N LEU A 12 2.09 6.67 0.90
CA LEU A 12 1.74 5.73 -0.16
C LEU A 12 0.79 4.70 0.43
N LEU A 13 -0.42 4.66 -0.09
CA LEU A 13 -1.42 3.69 0.31
C LEU A 13 -1.45 2.58 -0.74
N VAL A 14 -1.20 1.35 -0.30
CA VAL A 14 -1.13 0.19 -1.18
C VAL A 14 -2.22 -0.79 -0.78
N PHE A 15 -3.09 -1.13 -1.73
CA PHE A 15 -4.04 -2.23 -1.55
C PHE A 15 -3.47 -3.46 -2.22
N TRP A 16 -3.30 -4.55 -1.46
CA TRP A 16 -2.69 -5.77 -1.97
C TRP A 16 -3.34 -7.00 -1.35
N SER A 17 -2.86 -8.18 -1.72
CA SER A 17 -3.35 -9.44 -1.15
C SER A 17 -2.24 -10.46 -1.19
N THR A 18 -2.15 -11.30 -0.17
CA THR A 18 -1.16 -12.37 -0.13
C THR A 18 -1.42 -13.43 -1.19
N GLY A 19 -2.62 -13.46 -1.78
CA GLY A 19 -2.93 -14.37 -2.87
C GLY A 19 -2.80 -13.78 -4.26
N CYS A 20 -2.27 -12.57 -4.36
CA CYS A 20 -2.17 -11.84 -5.61
C CYS A 20 -0.77 -12.01 -6.21
N SER A 21 -0.64 -12.65 -7.36
CA SER A 21 0.67 -12.93 -7.96
C SER A 21 1.41 -11.66 -8.36
N HIS A 22 0.71 -10.65 -8.87
CA HIS A 22 1.33 -9.37 -9.19
C HIS A 22 1.87 -8.70 -7.95
N CYS A 23 1.11 -8.77 -6.85
CA CYS A 23 1.53 -8.20 -5.57
C CYS A 23 2.80 -8.86 -5.07
N LEU A 24 2.89 -10.18 -5.17
CA LEU A 24 4.05 -10.92 -4.68
C LEU A 24 5.31 -10.58 -5.45
N ARG A 25 5.19 -10.07 -6.66
CA ARG A 25 6.34 -9.58 -7.44
C ARG A 25 6.64 -8.13 -7.13
N GLU A 26 5.63 -7.27 -7.09
CA GLU A 26 5.82 -5.82 -7.00
C GLU A 26 6.08 -5.32 -5.59
N ILE A 27 5.42 -5.88 -4.58
CA ILE A 27 5.55 -5.39 -3.22
C ILE A 27 6.98 -5.51 -2.67
N PRO A 28 7.68 -6.65 -2.83
CA PRO A 28 9.07 -6.72 -2.38
C PRO A 28 9.99 -5.74 -3.10
N GLU A 29 9.75 -5.51 -4.39
CA GLU A 29 10.54 -4.56 -5.16
C GLU A 29 10.28 -3.13 -4.70
N LEU A 30 9.03 -2.81 -4.42
CA LEU A 30 8.66 -1.51 -3.88
C LEU A 30 9.32 -1.28 -2.52
N TYR A 31 9.33 -2.31 -1.68
CA TYR A 31 9.96 -2.21 -0.38
C TYR A 31 11.45 -1.85 -0.51
N LYS A 32 12.15 -2.51 -1.42
CA LYS A 32 13.56 -2.22 -1.67
C LYS A 32 13.74 -0.80 -2.21
N PHE A 33 12.86 -0.40 -3.10
CA PHE A 33 12.91 0.93 -3.71
C PHE A 33 12.79 2.05 -2.68
N LEU A 34 11.96 1.84 -1.66
CA LEU A 34 11.68 2.85 -0.64
C LEU A 34 12.48 2.65 0.65
N LYS A 35 13.37 1.67 0.67
CA LYS A 35 14.04 1.24 1.89
C LYS A 35 14.79 2.37 2.60
N ASP A 36 15.44 3.24 1.85
CA ASP A 36 16.30 4.27 2.42
C ASP A 36 15.63 5.64 2.49
N THR A 37 14.38 5.76 2.10
CA THR A 37 13.70 7.04 2.18
C THR A 37 12.89 7.14 3.47
N GLN A 38 12.90 8.34 4.07
CA GLN A 38 12.11 8.62 5.26
C GLN A 38 11.02 9.64 4.97
N LYS A 39 10.97 10.13 3.75
CA LYS A 39 9.98 11.14 3.34
C LYS A 39 8.60 10.54 3.09
N ILE A 40 8.55 9.24 2.83
CA ILE A 40 7.32 8.56 2.43
C ILE A 40 7.01 7.46 3.44
N LYS A 41 5.83 7.53 4.03
CA LYS A 41 5.32 6.45 4.88
C LYS A 41 4.38 5.59 4.06
N VAL A 42 4.54 4.28 4.17
CA VAL A 42 3.72 3.32 3.42
C VAL A 42 2.67 2.72 4.33
N ILE A 43 1.43 2.73 3.88
CA ILE A 43 0.32 2.04 4.52
C ILE A 43 -0.08 0.91 3.58
N ALA A 44 0.18 -0.32 3.99
CA ALA A 44 -0.13 -1.51 3.19
C ALA A 44 -1.41 -2.14 3.74
N PHE A 45 -2.49 -2.02 2.97
CA PHE A 45 -3.80 -2.55 3.33
C PHE A 45 -3.98 -3.86 2.58
N SER A 46 -3.97 -4.98 3.32
CA SER A 46 -4.07 -6.30 2.73
C SER A 46 -5.51 -6.80 2.75
N MET A 47 -6.01 -7.18 1.58
CA MET A 47 -7.38 -7.67 1.41
C MET A 47 -7.38 -9.19 1.47
N GLU A 48 -7.91 -9.75 2.56
CA GLU A 48 -7.81 -11.18 2.83
C GLU A 48 -9.13 -11.78 3.28
N GLU A 49 -9.26 -13.10 3.10
CA GLU A 49 -10.38 -13.85 3.68
C GLU A 49 -10.11 -14.15 5.15
N ASN A 50 -8.83 -14.35 5.52
CA ASN A 50 -8.43 -14.56 6.90
C ASN A 50 -7.02 -13.99 7.09
N ALA A 51 -6.56 -13.97 8.33
CA ALA A 51 -5.32 -13.28 8.68
C ALA A 51 -4.05 -14.15 8.62
N VAL A 52 -4.16 -15.44 8.32
CA VAL A 52 -3.03 -16.38 8.52
C VAL A 52 -1.81 -15.98 7.70
N ARG A 53 -1.95 -15.85 6.38
CA ARG A 53 -0.82 -15.51 5.53
C ARG A 53 -0.35 -14.08 5.75
N TRP A 54 -1.28 -13.18 6.05
CA TRP A 54 -0.94 -11.78 6.32
C TRP A 54 -0.04 -11.66 7.54
N GLU A 55 -0.33 -12.39 8.62
CA GLU A 55 0.49 -12.37 9.83
C GLU A 55 1.93 -12.79 9.54
N GLN A 56 2.11 -13.71 8.60
CA GLN A 56 3.44 -14.18 8.23
C GLN A 56 4.15 -13.21 7.31
N MET A 57 3.46 -12.75 6.27
CA MET A 57 4.10 -11.97 5.20
C MET A 57 4.40 -10.53 5.59
N LYS A 58 3.61 -9.93 6.47
CA LYS A 58 3.88 -8.56 6.88
C LYS A 58 5.23 -8.40 7.58
N LYS A 59 5.77 -9.48 8.12
CA LYS A 59 7.08 -9.47 8.78
C LYS A 59 8.22 -9.21 7.81
N ASP A 60 8.00 -9.43 6.52
CA ASP A 60 9.01 -9.18 5.50
C ASP A 60 9.13 -7.70 5.16
N PHE A 61 8.19 -6.88 5.63
CA PHE A 61 8.15 -5.46 5.32
C PHE A 61 8.07 -4.63 6.60
N PRO A 62 9.12 -4.72 7.45
CA PRO A 62 9.14 -3.92 8.67
C PRO A 62 9.18 -2.43 8.34
N HIS A 63 8.71 -1.61 9.25
CA HIS A 63 8.61 -0.15 9.11
C HIS A 63 7.45 0.34 8.24
N TRP A 64 6.78 -0.55 7.52
CA TRP A 64 5.53 -0.20 6.88
C TRP A 64 4.40 -0.31 7.90
N HIS A 65 3.33 0.44 7.66
CA HIS A 65 2.13 0.34 8.48
C HIS A 65 1.18 -0.65 7.82
N HIS A 66 0.92 -1.75 8.50
CA HIS A 66 0.12 -2.85 7.95
C HIS A 66 -1.29 -2.81 8.50
N ALA A 67 -2.27 -2.86 7.60
CA ALA A 67 -3.67 -2.96 7.95
C ALA A 67 -4.29 -4.16 7.25
N LEU A 68 -5.28 -4.78 7.88
CA LEU A 68 -5.93 -5.98 7.37
C LEU A 68 -7.38 -5.67 7.04
N GLY A 69 -7.78 -6.00 5.81
CA GLY A 69 -9.17 -5.88 5.39
C GLY A 69 -9.75 -7.26 5.11
N LEU A 70 -10.51 -7.79 6.05
CA LEU A 70 -11.16 -9.07 5.85
C LEU A 70 -12.35 -8.92 4.91
N GLY A 71 -12.71 -10.02 4.25
CA GLY A 71 -13.79 -10.02 3.29
C GLY A 71 -13.38 -9.67 1.89
N LYS A 72 -12.08 -9.47 1.65
CA LYS A 72 -11.51 -9.14 0.33
C LYS A 72 -12.30 -8.03 -0.37
N TRP A 73 -12.91 -8.35 -1.52
CA TRP A 73 -13.62 -7.36 -2.34
C TRP A 73 -14.86 -6.81 -1.67
N GLU A 74 -15.40 -7.53 -0.67
CA GLU A 74 -16.55 -7.06 0.09
C GLU A 74 -16.16 -6.15 1.25
N ASN A 75 -14.88 -5.97 1.48
CA ASN A 75 -14.39 -5.11 2.54
C ASN A 75 -14.83 -3.67 2.30
N LYS A 76 -15.33 -3.03 3.36
CA LYS A 76 -15.88 -1.68 3.27
C LYS A 76 -14.86 -0.64 2.82
N THR A 77 -13.64 -0.74 3.33
CA THR A 77 -12.57 0.20 2.95
C THR A 77 -12.22 0.04 1.48
N ALA A 78 -12.10 -1.20 1.00
CA ALA A 78 -11.82 -1.46 -0.40
C ALA A 78 -12.90 -0.87 -1.30
N LYS A 79 -14.16 -1.02 -0.91
CA LYS A 79 -15.27 -0.44 -1.68
C LYS A 79 -15.23 1.08 -1.67
N THR A 80 -14.89 1.67 -0.54
CA THR A 80 -14.79 3.13 -0.42
C THR A 80 -13.75 3.69 -1.38
N TYR A 81 -12.63 3.00 -1.56
CA TYR A 81 -11.59 3.42 -2.48
C TYR A 81 -11.80 2.90 -3.90
N SER A 82 -12.92 2.23 -4.15
CA SER A 82 -13.24 1.67 -5.48
C SER A 82 -12.15 0.73 -5.99
N ILE A 83 -11.72 -0.19 -5.12
CA ILE A 83 -10.67 -1.14 -5.46
C ILE A 83 -11.24 -2.30 -6.26
N TYR A 84 -10.81 -2.45 -7.50
CA TYR A 84 -11.25 -3.51 -8.40
C TYR A 84 -10.15 -4.48 -8.80
N SER A 85 -8.90 -4.15 -8.47
CA SER A 85 -7.76 -5.01 -8.76
C SER A 85 -6.65 -4.73 -7.76
N THR A 86 -5.72 -5.67 -7.60
CA THR A 86 -4.54 -5.51 -6.76
C THR A 86 -3.29 -5.84 -7.55
N PRO A 87 -2.18 -5.18 -7.28
CA PRO A 87 -2.07 -4.08 -6.33
C PRO A 87 -2.69 -2.79 -6.87
N SER A 88 -3.17 -1.94 -5.97
CA SER A 88 -3.61 -0.58 -6.32
C SER A 88 -2.84 0.40 -5.46
N TYR A 89 -2.38 1.48 -6.07
CA TYR A 89 -1.50 2.45 -5.42
C TYR A 89 -2.14 3.83 -5.41
N PHE A 90 -2.07 4.48 -4.26
CA PHE A 90 -2.52 5.87 -4.11
C PHE A 90 -1.40 6.66 -3.46
N VAL A 91 -0.95 7.70 -4.15
CA VAL A 91 0.06 8.62 -3.59
C VAL A 91 -0.68 9.78 -2.95
N LEU A 92 -0.38 10.03 -1.69
CA LEU A 92 -1.05 11.06 -0.91
C LEU A 92 -0.07 12.16 -0.54
N ASP A 93 -0.59 13.39 -0.40
CA ASP A 93 0.24 14.49 0.09
C ASP A 93 0.33 14.44 1.63
N LYS A 94 1.00 15.42 2.22
CA LYS A 94 1.19 15.48 3.67
C LYS A 94 -0.14 15.62 4.43
N ASN A 95 -1.18 16.07 3.76
CA ASN A 95 -2.52 16.18 4.34
C ASN A 95 -3.38 14.96 4.02
N LYS A 96 -2.77 13.92 3.43
CA LYS A 96 -3.37 12.64 3.07
C LYS A 96 -4.45 12.76 2.00
N LYS A 97 -4.33 13.78 1.16
CA LYS A 97 -5.17 13.89 -0.03
C LYS A 97 -4.50 13.14 -1.18
N ILE A 98 -5.32 12.45 -1.97
CA ILE A 98 -4.82 11.69 -3.11
C ILE A 98 -4.33 12.67 -4.17
N ILE A 99 -3.06 12.56 -4.57
CA ILE A 99 -2.49 13.39 -5.62
C ILE A 99 -2.19 12.59 -6.89
N GLU A 100 -1.98 11.27 -6.76
CA GLU A 100 -1.75 10.41 -7.92
C GLU A 100 -2.32 9.03 -7.69
N LYS A 101 -2.79 8.39 -8.77
CA LYS A 101 -3.31 7.03 -8.75
C LYS A 101 -2.69 6.24 -9.91
N PRO A 102 -1.39 5.93 -9.86
CA PRO A 102 -0.75 5.24 -10.98
C PRO A 102 -1.32 3.84 -11.19
N ALA A 103 -1.56 3.50 -12.45
CA ALA A 103 -2.07 2.17 -12.80
C ALA A 103 -0.96 1.14 -12.90
N LEU A 104 0.26 1.58 -13.26
CA LEU A 104 1.39 0.68 -13.48
C LEU A 104 2.48 0.93 -12.45
N PHE A 105 3.17 -0.14 -12.07
CA PHE A 105 4.26 -0.07 -11.12
C PHE A 105 5.39 0.85 -11.61
N GLU A 106 5.69 0.82 -12.91
CA GLU A 106 6.72 1.69 -13.48
C GLU A 106 6.38 3.16 -13.30
N ASP A 107 5.11 3.51 -13.49
CA ASP A 107 4.65 4.88 -13.29
C ASP A 107 4.75 5.28 -11.83
N LEU A 108 4.44 4.35 -10.92
CA LEU A 108 4.57 4.61 -9.49
C LEU A 108 6.01 4.97 -9.13
N LYS A 109 6.98 4.21 -9.64
CA LYS A 109 8.39 4.48 -9.34
C LYS A 109 8.82 5.86 -9.82
N ILE A 110 8.38 6.25 -11.01
CA ILE A 110 8.70 7.57 -11.55
C ILE A 110 8.13 8.66 -10.64
N ILE A 111 6.89 8.52 -10.22
CA ILE A 111 6.25 9.50 -9.33
C ILE A 111 7.01 9.60 -8.00
N LEU A 112 7.33 8.46 -7.40
CA LEU A 112 8.01 8.44 -6.11
C LEU A 112 9.41 9.06 -6.17
N GLU A 113 10.10 8.91 -7.30
CA GLU A 113 11.42 9.50 -7.48
C GLU A 113 11.37 11.03 -7.52
N GLN A 114 10.24 11.59 -7.87
CA GLN A 114 10.07 13.03 -8.02
C GLN A 114 9.56 13.72 -6.75
N LEU A 115 9.26 12.96 -5.73
CA LEU A 115 8.75 13.53 -4.46
C LEU A 115 9.85 14.13 -3.58
#